data_b3796d0c0df6f33f64c22780e5d3a137
#
_entry.id   b3796d0c0df6f33f64c22780e5d3a137
#
_cell.length_a   1.000
_cell.length_b   1.000
_cell.length_c   1.000
_cell.angle_alpha   90.00
_cell.angle_beta   90.00
_cell.angle_gamma   90.00
#
_symmetry.space_group_name_H-M   'P 1'
#
loop_
_entity.id
_entity.type
_entity.pdbx_description
1 polymer ?
#
loop_
_entity_poly.entity_id
_entity_poly.type
_entity_poly.pdbx_seq_one_letter_code
_entity_poly.pdbx_strand_id
1 'polypeptide(L)'
;MSLFDAARPNPAGFKDLSPAELPVPLPEGVRLIDVREPHEFVGELGHVPGATLVPLATVPAQAVSWDRSAEYVMVCRSGGRSGQAAQALVKAGFGKVMNLVGGMLAWNQAGLKTEK
;
A
#
# COMPACT_ATOMS: atom_id res chain seq x y z
N MET A 1 11.71 -4.10 -15.57
CA MET A 1 11.94 -3.88 -14.12
C MET A 1 10.60 -3.70 -13.42
N SER A 2 10.40 -4.41 -12.33
CA SER A 2 9.13 -4.29 -11.58
C SER A 2 9.12 -3.03 -10.73
N LEU A 3 7.92 -2.63 -10.30
CA LEU A 3 7.77 -1.51 -9.38
C LEU A 3 8.58 -1.75 -8.09
N PHE A 4 8.52 -2.98 -7.56
CA PHE A 4 9.26 -3.35 -6.36
C PHE A 4 10.77 -3.17 -6.54
N ASP A 5 11.32 -3.51 -7.72
CA ASP A 5 12.75 -3.37 -7.98
C ASP A 5 13.19 -1.91 -7.93
N ALA A 6 12.32 -0.98 -8.33
CA ALA A 6 12.61 0.45 -8.34
C ALA A 6 12.46 1.11 -6.97
N ALA A 7 11.76 0.46 -6.04
CA ALA A 7 11.52 1.00 -4.70
C ALA A 7 12.78 0.92 -3.83
N ARG A 8 12.82 1.68 -2.75
CA ARG A 8 13.99 1.79 -1.86
C ARG A 8 13.87 0.89 -0.64
N PRO A 9 14.93 0.15 -0.27
CA PRO A 9 14.89 -0.72 0.91
C PRO A 9 14.59 0.06 2.19
N ASN A 10 13.75 -0.56 3.05
CA ASN A 10 13.48 -0.09 4.40
C ASN A 10 14.08 -1.10 5.38
N PRO A 11 14.68 -0.66 6.50
CA PRO A 11 15.27 -1.57 7.49
C PRO A 11 14.31 -2.63 8.03
N ALA A 12 12.99 -2.39 7.98
CA ALA A 12 11.99 -3.35 8.46
C ALA A 12 11.74 -4.51 7.49
N GLY A 13 12.40 -4.54 6.32
CA GLY A 13 12.34 -5.66 5.39
C GLY A 13 11.44 -5.46 4.18
N PHE A 14 10.60 -4.44 4.18
CA PHE A 14 9.84 -4.02 2.98
C PHE A 14 10.59 -2.91 2.26
N LYS A 15 10.02 -2.38 1.18
CA LYS A 15 10.60 -1.23 0.49
C LYS A 15 9.67 -0.03 0.56
N ASP A 16 10.24 1.16 0.46
CA ASP A 16 9.50 2.42 0.44
C ASP A 16 9.28 2.87 -1.00
N LEU A 17 8.05 3.33 -1.27
CA LEU A 17 7.65 3.86 -2.57
C LEU A 17 7.02 5.24 -2.35
N SER A 18 7.47 6.25 -3.09
CA SER A 18 6.85 7.57 -2.99
C SER A 18 5.63 7.68 -3.90
N PRO A 19 4.67 8.59 -3.59
CA PRO A 19 3.44 8.72 -4.39
C PRO A 19 3.68 8.91 -5.88
N ALA A 20 4.67 9.73 -6.25
CA ALA A 20 4.96 10.01 -7.66
C ALA A 20 5.45 8.78 -8.42
N GLU A 21 5.90 7.75 -7.71
CA GLU A 21 6.41 6.53 -8.32
C GLU A 21 5.35 5.47 -8.58
N LEU A 22 4.14 5.67 -8.05
CA LEU A 22 3.05 4.70 -8.23
C LEU A 22 2.20 5.10 -9.44
N PRO A 23 2.24 4.31 -10.53
CA PRO A 23 1.42 4.60 -11.70
C PRO A 23 -0.07 4.37 -11.43
N VAL A 24 -0.91 5.20 -12.05
CA VAL A 24 -2.38 5.01 -12.05
C VAL A 24 -2.83 5.10 -13.49
N PRO A 25 -3.49 4.06 -14.03
CA PRO A 25 -3.91 2.80 -13.38
C PRO A 25 -2.72 1.97 -12.87
N LEU A 26 -3.01 1.13 -11.88
CA LEU A 26 -1.97 0.28 -11.30
C LEU A 26 -1.37 -0.66 -12.35
N PRO A 27 -0.04 -0.90 -12.32
CA PRO A 27 0.56 -1.89 -13.20
C PRO A 27 0.01 -3.29 -12.95
N GLU A 28 0.00 -4.11 -14.01
CA GLU A 28 -0.41 -5.50 -13.88
C GLU A 28 0.46 -6.21 -12.83
N GLY A 29 -0.19 -7.02 -11.98
CA GLY A 29 0.51 -7.75 -10.93
C GLY A 29 0.77 -6.97 -9.66
N VAL A 30 0.45 -5.67 -9.64
CA VAL A 30 0.58 -4.84 -8.44
C VAL A 30 -0.78 -4.70 -7.76
N ARG A 31 -0.82 -5.00 -6.47
CA ARG A 31 -2.02 -4.89 -5.65
C ARG A 31 -1.81 -3.78 -4.63
N LEU A 32 -2.73 -2.83 -4.59
CA LEU A 32 -2.70 -1.72 -3.65
C LEU A 32 -3.73 -1.95 -2.55
N ILE A 33 -3.25 -2.06 -1.33
CA ILE A 33 -4.07 -2.39 -0.16
C ILE A 33 -4.14 -1.17 0.74
N ASP A 34 -5.35 -0.62 0.92
CA ASP A 34 -5.60 0.47 1.83
C ASP A 34 -6.01 -0.11 3.17
N VAL A 35 -5.18 0.11 4.20
CA VAL A 35 -5.39 -0.51 5.51
C VAL A 35 -6.11 0.40 6.50
N ARG A 36 -6.72 1.48 6.00
CA ARG A 36 -7.52 2.40 6.83
C ARG A 36 -8.90 1.80 7.12
N GLU A 37 -9.71 2.55 7.88
CA GLU A 37 -11.08 2.16 8.16
C GLU A 37 -12.01 2.58 7.01
N PRO A 38 -13.19 1.94 6.88
CA PRO A 38 -14.11 2.26 5.77
C PRO A 38 -14.48 3.74 5.66
N HIS A 39 -14.72 4.43 6.79
CA HIS A 39 -15.07 5.85 6.75
C HIS A 39 -13.93 6.73 6.24
N GLU A 40 -12.68 6.31 6.41
CA GLU A 40 -11.52 7.02 5.87
C GLU A 40 -11.42 6.84 4.36
N PHE A 41 -11.70 5.63 3.90
CA PHE A 41 -11.59 5.25 2.48
C PHE A 41 -12.48 6.11 1.59
N VAL A 42 -13.67 6.43 2.06
CA VAL A 42 -14.64 7.27 1.35
C VAL A 42 -14.70 8.69 1.91
N GLY A 43 -13.75 9.03 2.77
CA GLY A 43 -13.73 10.32 3.46
C GLY A 43 -13.05 11.42 2.65
N GLU A 44 -12.66 12.48 3.36
CA GLU A 44 -12.14 13.70 2.77
C GLU A 44 -10.92 13.48 1.87
N LEU A 45 -9.98 12.62 2.30
CA LEU A 45 -8.76 12.35 1.55
C LEU A 45 -9.00 11.41 0.35
N GLY A 46 -10.15 10.74 0.30
CA GLY A 46 -10.43 9.75 -0.74
C GLY A 46 -9.47 8.56 -0.68
N HIS A 47 -9.38 7.83 -1.76
CA HIS A 47 -8.44 6.71 -1.90
C HIS A 47 -7.84 6.69 -3.30
N VAL A 48 -6.73 5.98 -3.45
CA VAL A 48 -6.06 5.84 -4.75
C VAL A 48 -6.93 4.95 -5.66
N PRO A 49 -7.14 5.33 -6.93
CA PRO A 49 -7.88 4.46 -7.86
C PRO A 49 -7.23 3.07 -7.96
N GLY A 50 -8.05 2.03 -7.85
CA GLY A 50 -7.58 0.64 -7.85
C GLY A 50 -7.26 0.07 -6.49
N ALA A 51 -7.33 0.86 -5.42
CA ALA A 51 -7.07 0.37 -4.07
C ALA A 51 -8.17 -0.57 -3.59
N THR A 52 -7.77 -1.62 -2.87
CA THR A 52 -8.68 -2.53 -2.17
C THR A 52 -8.62 -2.21 -0.68
N LEU A 53 -9.77 -2.00 -0.07
CA LEU A 53 -9.84 -1.72 1.36
C LEU A 53 -9.73 -3.01 2.17
N VAL A 54 -8.69 -3.10 3.00
CA VAL A 54 -8.50 -4.20 3.95
C VAL A 54 -8.02 -3.58 5.25
N PRO A 55 -8.93 -3.26 6.19
CA PRO A 55 -8.53 -2.61 7.45
C PRO A 55 -7.41 -3.36 8.16
N LEU A 56 -6.50 -2.62 8.77
CA LEU A 56 -5.27 -3.16 9.37
C LEU A 56 -5.52 -4.42 10.22
N ALA A 57 -6.55 -4.38 11.07
CA ALA A 57 -6.84 -5.50 11.97
C ALA A 57 -7.22 -6.79 11.22
N THR A 58 -7.68 -6.68 9.98
CA THR A 58 -8.13 -7.83 9.17
C THR A 58 -7.03 -8.35 8.23
N VAL A 59 -5.92 -7.63 8.10
CA VAL A 59 -4.86 -8.01 7.16
C VAL A 59 -4.33 -9.42 7.40
N PRO A 60 -4.00 -9.84 8.65
CA PRO A 60 -3.47 -11.18 8.85
C PRO A 60 -4.40 -12.30 8.35
N ALA A 61 -5.69 -12.18 8.64
CA ALA A 61 -6.67 -13.18 8.22
C ALA A 61 -6.89 -13.19 6.71
N GLN A 62 -6.96 -12.01 6.11
CA GLN A 62 -7.15 -11.88 4.66
C GLN A 62 -5.93 -12.38 3.88
N ALA A 63 -4.74 -12.06 4.37
CA ALA A 63 -3.49 -12.36 3.67
C ALA A 63 -3.19 -13.86 3.56
N VAL A 64 -3.84 -14.69 4.36
CA VAL A 64 -3.66 -16.15 4.29
C VAL A 64 -3.92 -16.68 2.88
N SER A 65 -4.87 -16.09 2.16
CA SER A 65 -5.24 -16.52 0.81
C SER A 65 -4.56 -15.72 -0.30
N TRP A 66 -3.73 -14.75 0.04
CA TRP A 66 -3.08 -13.91 -0.97
C TRP A 66 -1.86 -14.61 -1.59
N ASP A 67 -1.59 -14.27 -2.85
CA ASP A 67 -0.41 -14.75 -3.57
C ASP A 67 0.86 -14.08 -3.02
N ARG A 68 1.72 -14.85 -2.37
CA ARG A 68 2.95 -14.33 -1.77
C ARG A 68 3.99 -13.86 -2.78
N SER A 69 3.84 -14.22 -4.04
CA SER A 69 4.77 -13.81 -5.11
C SER A 69 4.35 -12.53 -5.82
N ALA A 70 3.13 -12.04 -5.58
CA ALA A 70 2.67 -10.78 -6.17
C ALA A 70 3.31 -9.58 -5.49
N GLU A 71 3.21 -8.42 -6.12
CA GLU A 71 3.70 -7.17 -5.56
C GLU A 71 2.57 -6.45 -4.82
N TYR A 72 2.85 -5.99 -3.61
CA TYR A 72 1.87 -5.31 -2.76
C TYR A 72 2.38 -3.93 -2.37
N VAL A 73 1.52 -2.93 -2.52
CA VAL A 73 1.75 -1.58 -2.00
C VAL A 73 0.72 -1.34 -0.91
N MET A 74 1.19 -1.04 0.29
CA MET A 74 0.34 -0.80 1.45
C MET A 74 0.21 0.71 1.65
N VAL A 75 -1.00 1.19 1.88
CA VAL A 75 -1.26 2.62 2.08
C VAL A 75 -2.17 2.84 3.28
N CYS A 76 -1.91 3.93 4.01
CA CYS A 76 -2.81 4.43 5.05
C CYS A 76 -2.85 5.96 4.98
N ARG A 77 -3.22 6.62 6.08
CA ARG A 77 -3.29 8.08 6.08
C ARG A 77 -1.91 8.73 5.97
N SER A 78 -0.94 8.29 6.77
CA SER A 78 0.38 8.92 6.87
C SER A 78 1.57 7.98 6.77
N GLY A 79 1.32 6.66 6.64
CA GLY A 79 2.39 5.66 6.47
C GLY A 79 2.64 4.74 7.67
N GLY A 80 2.12 5.06 8.86
CA GLY A 80 2.39 4.26 10.07
C GLY A 80 1.68 2.91 10.09
N ARG A 81 0.36 2.91 9.92
CA ARG A 81 -0.43 1.67 9.89
C ARG A 81 -0.03 0.79 8.71
N SER A 82 0.18 1.40 7.55
CA SER A 82 0.60 0.65 6.37
C SER A 82 2.00 0.06 6.53
N GLY A 83 2.89 0.75 7.24
CA GLY A 83 4.21 0.20 7.60
C GLY A 83 4.09 -1.03 8.48
N GLN A 84 3.17 -1.02 9.46
CA GLN A 84 2.90 -2.18 10.31
C GLN A 84 2.38 -3.36 9.47
N ALA A 85 1.44 -3.08 8.55
CA ALA A 85 0.89 -4.12 7.68
C ALA A 85 1.98 -4.69 6.76
N ALA A 86 2.82 -3.83 6.19
CA ALA A 86 3.93 -4.25 5.34
C ALA A 86 4.88 -5.18 6.09
N GLN A 87 5.23 -4.82 7.33
CA GLN A 87 6.11 -5.64 8.15
C GLN A 87 5.49 -7.00 8.46
N ALA A 88 4.19 -7.03 8.75
CA ALA A 88 3.48 -8.28 9.00
C ALA A 88 3.49 -9.20 7.77
N LEU A 89 3.31 -8.65 6.58
CA LEU A 89 3.36 -9.43 5.34
C LEU A 89 4.77 -9.99 5.09
N VAL A 90 5.81 -9.20 5.31
CA VAL A 90 7.19 -9.67 5.17
C VAL A 90 7.44 -10.86 6.12
N LYS A 91 7.01 -10.76 7.36
CA LYS A 91 7.14 -11.85 8.34
C LYS A 91 6.35 -13.10 7.93
N ALA A 92 5.26 -12.92 7.19
CA ALA A 92 4.44 -14.02 6.70
C ALA A 92 4.96 -14.64 5.39
N GLY A 93 6.11 -14.18 4.90
CA GLY A 93 6.77 -14.78 3.73
C GLY A 93 6.48 -14.08 2.41
N PHE A 94 5.88 -12.88 2.43
CA PHE A 94 5.67 -12.09 1.23
C PHE A 94 7.00 -11.44 0.80
N GLY A 95 7.40 -11.63 -0.45
CA GLY A 95 8.70 -11.22 -0.94
C GLY A 95 8.77 -9.83 -1.58
N LYS A 96 7.62 -9.25 -1.94
CA LYS A 96 7.58 -8.00 -2.72
C LYS A 96 6.57 -7.03 -2.12
N VAL A 97 6.90 -6.50 -0.95
CA VAL A 97 6.01 -5.61 -0.18
C VAL A 97 6.59 -4.20 -0.14
N MET A 98 5.74 -3.22 -0.43
CA MET A 98 6.09 -1.81 -0.44
C MET A 98 5.16 -1.04 0.49
N ASN A 99 5.66 0.06 1.07
CA ASN A 99 4.87 1.02 1.83
C ASN A 99 4.84 2.33 1.07
N LEU A 100 3.64 2.90 0.87
CA LEU A 100 3.49 4.20 0.23
C LEU A 100 3.83 5.29 1.25
N VAL A 101 5.00 5.90 1.08
CA VAL A 101 5.54 6.87 2.03
C VAL A 101 4.64 8.10 2.14
N GLY A 102 4.32 8.48 3.37
CA GLY A 102 3.46 9.63 3.64
C GLY A 102 1.98 9.38 3.38
N GLY A 103 1.61 8.21 2.85
CA GLY A 103 0.22 7.78 2.69
C GLY A 103 -0.65 8.74 1.90
N MET A 104 -1.94 8.78 2.23
CA MET A 104 -2.90 9.63 1.53
C MET A 104 -2.64 11.11 1.70
N LEU A 105 -2.00 11.52 2.80
CA LEU A 105 -1.62 12.92 2.98
C LEU A 105 -0.63 13.34 1.90
N ALA A 106 0.44 12.57 1.70
CA ALA A 106 1.44 12.87 0.68
C ALA A 106 0.87 12.72 -0.73
N TRP A 107 -0.01 11.74 -0.95
CA TRP A 107 -0.67 11.53 -2.22
C TRP A 107 -1.46 12.77 -2.64
N ASN A 108 -2.27 13.32 -1.72
CA ASN A 108 -3.06 14.52 -1.98
C ASN A 108 -2.19 15.77 -2.15
N GLN A 109 -1.11 15.90 -1.37
CA GLN A 109 -0.18 17.00 -1.51
C GLN A 109 0.49 17.02 -2.89
N ALA A 110 0.73 15.85 -3.46
CA ALA A 110 1.30 15.73 -4.80
C ALA A 110 0.27 16.00 -5.92
N GLY A 111 -0.99 16.24 -5.57
CA GLY A 111 -2.04 16.53 -6.55
C GLY A 111 -2.46 15.36 -7.40
N LEU A 112 -2.26 14.15 -6.91
CA LEU A 112 -2.56 12.94 -7.65
C LEU A 112 -4.03 12.56 -7.55
N LYS A 113 -4.52 11.78 -8.53
CA LYS A 113 -5.94 11.44 -8.64
C LYS A 113 -6.43 10.59 -7.48
N THR A 114 -7.61 10.93 -6.96
CA THR A 114 -8.30 10.15 -5.92
C THR A 114 -9.73 9.85 -6.34
N GLU A 115 -10.31 8.83 -5.69
CA GLU A 115 -11.72 8.48 -5.76
C GLU A 115 -12.30 8.45 -4.34
N LYS A 116 -13.60 8.53 -4.25
CA LYS A 116 -14.30 8.45 -2.95
C LYS A 116 -15.37 7.38 -2.93
#